data_29291cd1d06a0fe92a84957b33459b06
#
_entry.id   29291cd1d06a0fe92a84957b33459b06
#
_cell.length_a   1.000
_cell.length_b   1.000
_cell.length_c   1.000
_cell.angle_alpha   90.00
_cell.angle_beta   90.00
_cell.angle_gamma   90.00
#
_symmetry.space_group_name_H-M   'P 1'
#
loop_
_entity.id
_entity.type
_entity.pdbx_description
1 polymer ?
#
loop_
_entity_poly.entity_id
_entity_poly.type
_entity_poly.pdbx_seq_one_letter_code
_entity_poly.pdbx_strand_id
1 'polypeptide(L)'
;RLMLQRMDDLLSEGEDFAFETTLATRSYVKFVERAQAKGYFVTLLYFWLPTPEQAIERVATRVSEGGHNIPSDVIRQRYANGIRNLTTLYTPICDYWTIYDNSAADGIHKVAWGVKDEIKEIVDPLSYQKIVDYERD
;
A
#
# COMPACT_ATOMS: atom_id res chain seq x y z
N ARG A 1 15.43 5.16 4.28
CA ARG A 1 16.21 5.01 5.52
C ARG A 1 15.88 6.08 6.55
N LEU A 2 15.87 7.34 6.13
CA LEU A 2 15.47 8.42 7.05
C LEU A 2 14.01 8.25 7.48
N MET A 3 13.14 7.79 6.58
CA MET A 3 11.76 7.54 6.91
C MET A 3 11.62 6.46 7.97
N LEU A 4 12.34 5.34 7.85
CA LEU A 4 12.27 4.27 8.84
C LEU A 4 12.75 4.74 10.20
N GLN A 5 13.79 5.57 10.23
CA GLN A 5 14.27 6.12 11.50
C GLN A 5 13.25 7.05 12.13
N ARG A 6 12.62 7.91 11.31
CA ARG A 6 11.56 8.79 11.81
C ARG A 6 10.40 8.01 12.38
N MET A 7 10.03 6.91 11.70
CA MET A 7 8.95 6.03 12.16
C MET A 7 9.31 5.37 13.49
N ASP A 8 10.58 4.90 13.64
CA ASP A 8 11.03 4.32 14.89
C ASP A 8 11.01 5.34 16.02
N ASP A 9 11.39 6.58 15.74
CA ASP A 9 11.35 7.66 16.74
C ASP A 9 9.93 7.90 17.21
N LEU A 10 8.97 7.93 16.29
CA LEU A 10 7.56 8.13 16.62
C LEU A 10 7.01 6.97 17.45
N LEU A 11 7.41 5.75 17.13
CA LEU A 11 7.03 4.59 17.95
C LEU A 11 7.57 4.73 19.37
N SER A 12 8.82 5.15 19.51
CA SER A 12 9.44 5.33 20.82
C SER A 12 8.76 6.38 21.66
N GLU A 13 8.22 7.42 21.00
CA GLU A 13 7.52 8.51 21.66
C GLU A 13 6.07 8.18 21.98
N GLY A 14 5.55 7.05 21.49
CA GLY A 14 4.17 6.65 21.72
C GLY A 14 3.14 7.44 20.94
N GLU A 15 3.55 8.11 19.86
CA GLU A 15 2.66 8.96 19.06
C GLU A 15 1.93 8.17 17.99
N ASP A 16 0.66 8.54 17.76
CA ASP A 16 -0.07 8.03 16.61
C ASP A 16 0.41 8.75 15.35
N PHE A 17 0.56 8.01 14.27
CA PHE A 17 1.06 8.61 13.04
C PHE A 17 0.66 7.77 11.82
N ALA A 18 0.80 8.36 10.65
CA ALA A 18 0.57 7.69 9.38
C ALA A 18 1.70 8.08 8.41
N PHE A 19 1.95 7.21 7.45
CA PHE A 19 2.91 7.48 6.39
C PHE A 19 2.43 6.83 5.10
N GLU A 20 2.99 7.30 3.98
CA GLU A 20 2.65 6.76 2.67
C GLU A 20 3.81 5.93 2.11
N THR A 21 3.46 4.85 1.44
CA THR A 21 4.44 3.97 0.81
C THR A 21 3.78 3.20 -0.33
N THR A 22 4.59 2.75 -1.30
CA THR A 22 4.12 1.89 -2.37
C THR A 22 4.10 0.42 -1.97
N LEU A 23 4.57 0.07 -0.76
CA LEU A 23 4.76 -1.29 -0.26
C LEU A 23 5.77 -2.08 -1.09
N ALA A 24 6.63 -1.40 -1.85
CA ALA A 24 7.55 -2.05 -2.78
C ALA A 24 8.70 -2.78 -2.08
N THR A 25 8.87 -2.58 -0.78
CA THR A 25 9.94 -3.22 -0.01
C THR A 25 9.36 -4.11 1.08
N ARG A 26 10.21 -5.00 1.61
CA ARG A 26 9.85 -5.84 2.75
C ARG A 26 10.18 -5.18 4.09
N SER A 27 10.73 -3.98 4.05
CA SER A 27 11.27 -3.30 5.24
C SER A 27 10.22 -3.01 6.30
N TYR A 28 8.99 -2.79 5.88
CA TYR A 28 7.93 -2.40 6.80
C TYR A 28 7.32 -3.57 7.58
N VAL A 29 7.64 -4.82 7.19
CA VAL A 29 7.11 -5.99 7.91
C VAL A 29 7.57 -5.95 9.37
N LYS A 30 8.87 -5.79 9.59
CA LYS A 30 9.41 -5.72 10.95
C LYS A 30 8.92 -4.49 11.70
N PHE A 31 8.73 -3.38 10.98
CA PHE A 31 8.20 -2.17 11.59
C PHE A 31 6.79 -2.40 12.11
N VAL A 32 5.93 -3.06 11.32
CA VAL A 32 4.56 -3.38 11.74
C VAL A 32 4.60 -4.28 12.98
N GLU A 33 5.47 -5.28 12.99
CA GLU A 33 5.61 -6.19 14.13
C GLU A 33 6.04 -5.44 15.39
N ARG A 34 7.01 -4.52 15.26
CA ARG A 34 7.45 -3.71 16.39
C ARG A 34 6.35 -2.79 16.91
N ALA A 35 5.59 -2.20 16.00
CA ALA A 35 4.48 -1.34 16.37
C ALA A 35 3.44 -2.11 17.17
N GLN A 36 3.08 -3.29 16.67
CA GLN A 36 2.08 -4.13 17.35
C GLN A 36 2.59 -4.59 18.72
N ALA A 37 3.88 -4.91 18.82
CA ALA A 37 4.47 -5.30 20.10
C ALA A 37 4.40 -4.16 21.14
N LYS A 38 4.34 -2.91 20.68
CA LYS A 38 4.19 -1.74 21.54
C LYS A 38 2.72 -1.36 21.78
N GLY A 39 1.79 -2.16 21.29
CA GLY A 39 0.36 -1.91 21.49
C GLY A 39 -0.31 -1.07 20.42
N TYR A 40 0.37 -0.78 19.32
CA TYR A 40 -0.24 -0.03 18.22
C TYR A 40 -1.21 -0.90 17.44
N PHE A 41 -2.30 -0.27 17.00
CA PHE A 41 -3.21 -0.86 16.05
C PHE A 41 -2.78 -0.39 14.65
N VAL A 42 -2.44 -1.32 13.76
CA VAL A 42 -1.90 -0.97 12.44
C VAL A 42 -2.97 -1.15 11.38
N THR A 43 -3.31 -0.06 10.73
CA THR A 43 -4.29 -0.02 9.64
C THR A 43 -3.57 0.22 8.32
N LEU A 44 -3.90 -0.59 7.32
CA LEU A 44 -3.38 -0.44 5.97
C LEU A 44 -4.50 -0.01 5.04
N LEU A 45 -4.32 1.11 4.35
CA LEU A 45 -5.22 1.55 3.28
C LEU A 45 -4.43 1.52 1.99
N TYR A 46 -4.83 0.66 1.06
CA TYR A 46 -4.13 0.53 -0.22
C TYR A 46 -4.98 1.09 -1.35
N PHE A 47 -4.43 2.05 -2.08
CA PHE A 47 -5.12 2.69 -3.20
C PHE A 47 -4.59 2.11 -4.50
N TRP A 48 -5.30 1.13 -5.01
CA TRP A 48 -4.90 0.35 -6.17
C TRP A 48 -5.25 1.06 -7.48
N LEU A 49 -4.35 0.94 -8.45
CA LEU A 49 -4.59 1.35 -9.83
C LEU A 49 -4.48 0.09 -10.70
N PRO A 50 -5.40 -0.12 -11.66
CA PRO A 50 -5.42 -1.37 -12.43
C PRO A 50 -4.18 -1.62 -13.29
N THR A 51 -3.45 -0.57 -13.68
CA THR A 51 -2.27 -0.73 -14.56
C THR A 51 -1.12 0.13 -14.07
N PRO A 52 0.13 -0.29 -14.36
CA PRO A 52 1.29 0.54 -14.05
C PRO A 52 1.32 1.84 -14.88
N GLU A 53 0.70 1.84 -16.07
CA GLU A 53 0.59 3.05 -16.88
C GLU A 53 -0.16 4.16 -16.14
N GLN A 54 -1.21 3.80 -15.41
CA GLN A 54 -1.95 4.79 -14.61
C GLN A 54 -1.08 5.35 -13.50
N ALA A 55 -0.23 4.52 -12.88
CA ALA A 55 0.71 4.99 -11.87
C ALA A 55 1.71 5.98 -12.48
N ILE A 56 2.19 5.69 -13.68
CA ILE A 56 3.12 6.57 -14.39
C ILE A 56 2.44 7.91 -14.70
N GLU A 57 1.19 7.89 -15.16
CA GLU A 57 0.42 9.10 -15.43
C GLU A 57 0.24 9.95 -14.18
N ARG A 58 -0.03 9.32 -13.03
CA ARG A 58 -0.20 10.04 -11.77
C ARG A 58 1.10 10.75 -11.35
N VAL A 59 2.24 10.10 -11.54
CA VAL A 59 3.54 10.73 -11.26
C VAL A 59 3.77 11.89 -12.23
N ALA A 60 3.48 11.70 -13.53
CA ALA A 60 3.64 12.77 -14.52
C ALA A 60 2.78 13.98 -14.16
N THR A 61 1.57 13.77 -13.69
CA THR A 61 0.70 14.86 -13.25
C THR A 61 1.32 15.60 -12.06
N ARG A 62 1.86 14.87 -11.08
CA ARG A 62 2.52 15.50 -9.93
C ARG A 62 3.75 16.32 -10.36
N VAL A 63 4.50 15.82 -11.33
CA VAL A 63 5.67 16.54 -11.85
C VAL A 63 5.22 17.86 -12.46
N SER A 64 4.14 17.85 -13.26
CA SER A 64 3.62 19.08 -13.85
C SER A 64 3.13 20.08 -12.81
N GLU A 65 2.83 19.61 -11.61
CA GLU A 65 2.37 20.42 -10.48
C GLU A 65 3.50 20.74 -9.51
N GLY A 66 4.75 20.44 -9.86
CA GLY A 66 5.91 20.77 -9.04
C GLY A 66 6.49 19.62 -8.22
N GLY A 67 6.02 18.40 -8.42
CA GLY A 67 6.57 17.24 -7.74
C GLY A 67 7.85 16.73 -8.38
N HIS A 68 8.46 15.72 -7.76
CA HIS A 68 9.70 15.13 -8.24
C HIS A 68 9.45 14.14 -9.37
N ASN A 69 10.32 14.16 -10.37
CA ASN A 69 10.27 13.20 -11.44
C ASN A 69 10.86 11.86 -10.98
N ILE A 70 10.16 10.77 -11.31
CA ILE A 70 10.62 9.41 -11.04
C ILE A 70 10.65 8.66 -12.37
N PRO A 71 11.77 7.98 -12.72
CA PRO A 71 11.85 7.23 -13.97
C PRO A 71 10.74 6.18 -14.08
N SER A 72 10.21 6.00 -15.28
CA SER A 72 9.08 5.09 -15.52
C SER A 72 9.37 3.64 -15.14
N ASP A 73 10.62 3.19 -15.36
CA ASP A 73 10.98 1.82 -14.99
C ASP A 73 10.98 1.62 -13.48
N VAL A 74 11.33 2.64 -12.71
CA VAL A 74 11.26 2.61 -11.24
C VAL A 74 9.80 2.54 -10.80
N ILE A 75 8.93 3.34 -11.43
CA ILE A 75 7.50 3.33 -11.11
C ILE A 75 6.91 1.95 -11.38
N ARG A 76 7.22 1.35 -12.54
CA ARG A 76 6.74 0.01 -12.89
C ARG A 76 7.20 -1.03 -11.88
N GLN A 77 8.45 -0.96 -11.46
CA GLN A 77 9.00 -1.90 -10.49
C GLN A 77 8.33 -1.77 -9.13
N ARG A 78 8.14 -0.54 -8.68
CA ARG A 78 7.45 -0.29 -7.40
C ARG A 78 6.00 -0.74 -7.45
N TYR A 79 5.34 -0.51 -8.58
CA TYR A 79 3.96 -0.94 -8.80
C TYR A 79 3.85 -2.46 -8.66
N ALA A 80 4.68 -3.20 -9.38
CA ALA A 80 4.65 -4.66 -9.38
C ALA A 80 4.99 -5.22 -7.99
N ASN A 81 6.05 -4.71 -7.37
CA ASN A 81 6.48 -5.17 -6.05
C ASN A 81 5.44 -4.84 -4.98
N GLY A 82 4.83 -3.66 -5.08
CA GLY A 82 3.80 -3.24 -4.14
C GLY A 82 2.60 -4.18 -4.14
N ILE A 83 2.10 -4.53 -5.32
CA ILE A 83 0.96 -5.43 -5.43
C ILE A 83 1.31 -6.82 -4.92
N ARG A 84 2.49 -7.34 -5.27
CA ARG A 84 2.92 -8.64 -4.77
C ARG A 84 3.00 -8.66 -3.25
N ASN A 85 3.60 -7.63 -2.69
CA ASN A 85 3.80 -7.55 -1.25
C ASN A 85 2.49 -7.31 -0.50
N LEU A 86 1.53 -6.67 -1.13
CA LEU A 86 0.25 -6.34 -0.50
C LEU A 86 -0.40 -7.58 0.10
N THR A 87 -0.64 -8.60 -0.71
CA THR A 87 -1.38 -9.78 -0.26
C THR A 87 -0.49 -10.85 0.35
N THR A 88 0.80 -10.87 0.00
CA THR A 88 1.71 -11.91 0.52
C THR A 88 2.37 -11.52 1.84
N LEU A 89 2.58 -10.23 2.09
CA LEU A 89 3.32 -9.78 3.27
C LEU A 89 2.48 -8.91 4.21
N TYR A 90 1.69 -7.97 3.67
CA TYR A 90 1.15 -6.89 4.50
C TYR A 90 -0.28 -7.10 4.97
N THR A 91 -1.20 -7.54 4.11
CA THR A 91 -2.56 -7.80 4.60
C THR A 91 -2.59 -8.89 5.67
N PRO A 92 -1.75 -9.95 5.59
CA PRO A 92 -1.78 -10.96 6.65
C PRO A 92 -1.39 -10.47 8.02
N ILE A 93 -0.63 -9.38 8.13
CA ILE A 93 -0.10 -8.93 9.42
C ILE A 93 -0.75 -7.65 9.95
N CYS A 94 -1.35 -6.83 9.09
CA CYS A 94 -1.99 -5.59 9.54
C CYS A 94 -3.27 -5.90 10.29
N ASP A 95 -3.54 -5.14 11.36
CA ASP A 95 -4.74 -5.37 12.19
C ASP A 95 -6.02 -5.16 11.42
N TYR A 96 -6.01 -4.17 10.52
CA TYR A 96 -7.14 -3.89 9.64
C TYR A 96 -6.60 -3.41 8.30
N TRP A 97 -7.18 -3.87 7.21
CA TRP A 97 -6.76 -3.43 5.88
C TRP A 97 -7.96 -3.26 4.98
N THR A 98 -7.84 -2.30 4.07
CA THR A 98 -8.83 -2.06 3.03
C THR A 98 -8.11 -1.74 1.73
N ILE A 99 -8.58 -2.33 0.64
CA ILE A 99 -8.08 -2.06 -0.70
C ILE A 99 -9.14 -1.26 -1.44
N TYR A 100 -8.73 -0.14 -2.02
CA TYR A 100 -9.60 0.73 -2.81
C TYR A 100 -9.12 0.78 -4.25
N ASP A 101 -10.06 0.81 -5.20
CA ASP A 101 -9.78 1.14 -6.59
C ASP A 101 -9.78 2.67 -6.69
N ASN A 102 -8.65 3.24 -7.05
CA ASN A 102 -8.46 4.68 -7.16
C ASN A 102 -8.40 5.16 -8.61
N SER A 103 -8.94 4.38 -9.55
CA SER A 103 -8.85 4.68 -10.97
C SER A 103 -10.05 5.46 -11.51
N ALA A 104 -11.18 5.44 -10.81
CA ALA A 104 -12.39 6.07 -11.31
C ALA A 104 -12.39 7.59 -11.12
N ALA A 105 -12.97 8.31 -12.07
CA ALA A 105 -13.05 9.76 -12.01
C ALA A 105 -13.96 10.26 -10.89
N ASP A 106 -14.94 9.45 -10.49
CA ASP A 106 -15.92 9.84 -9.47
C ASP A 106 -15.47 9.49 -8.04
N GLY A 107 -14.23 9.07 -7.86
CA GLY A 107 -13.67 8.83 -6.53
C GLY A 107 -13.17 7.42 -6.35
N ILE A 108 -12.90 7.06 -5.10
CA ILE A 108 -12.39 5.73 -4.76
C ILE A 108 -13.55 4.78 -4.48
N HIS A 109 -13.34 3.51 -4.86
CA HIS A 109 -14.33 2.45 -4.65
C HIS A 109 -13.69 1.30 -3.89
N LYS A 110 -14.36 0.79 -2.87
CA LYS A 110 -13.83 -0.30 -2.06
C LYS A 110 -13.78 -1.59 -2.88
N VAL A 111 -12.65 -2.29 -2.80
CA VAL A 111 -12.44 -3.59 -3.48
C VAL A 111 -12.62 -4.74 -2.50
N ALA A 112 -11.96 -4.66 -1.35
CA ALA A 112 -12.02 -5.70 -0.32
C ALA A 112 -11.49 -5.15 0.99
N TRP A 113 -11.84 -5.80 2.10
CA TRP A 113 -11.28 -5.44 3.39
C TRP A 113 -11.22 -6.67 4.29
N GLY A 114 -10.41 -6.59 5.31
CA GLY A 114 -10.25 -7.69 6.23
C GLY A 114 -9.45 -7.32 7.47
N VAL A 115 -9.21 -8.31 8.32
CA VAL A 115 -8.40 -8.17 9.52
C VAL A 115 -7.36 -9.28 9.51
N LYS A 116 -6.09 -8.89 9.50
CA LYS A 116 -4.97 -9.82 9.40
C LYS A 116 -5.16 -10.76 8.21
N ASP A 117 -4.98 -12.06 8.38
CA ASP A 117 -5.09 -13.03 7.29
C ASP A 117 -6.53 -13.43 6.98
N GLU A 118 -7.51 -12.73 7.56
CA GLU A 118 -8.92 -13.05 7.35
C GLU A 118 -9.59 -12.01 6.47
N ILE A 119 -10.02 -12.42 5.27
CA ILE A 119 -10.78 -11.54 4.36
C ILE A 119 -12.22 -11.50 4.88
N LYS A 120 -12.70 -10.30 5.20
CA LYS A 120 -14.07 -10.13 5.70
C LYS A 120 -15.08 -9.94 4.59
N GLU A 121 -14.70 -9.20 3.54
CA GLU A 121 -15.63 -8.93 2.44
C GLU A 121 -14.86 -8.62 1.17
N ILE A 122 -15.29 -9.21 0.06
CA ILE A 122 -14.81 -8.84 -1.28
C ILE A 122 -15.95 -8.11 -1.96
N VAL A 123 -15.81 -6.79 -2.07
CA VAL A 123 -16.86 -5.92 -2.63
C VAL A 123 -16.83 -5.96 -4.15
N ASP A 124 -15.62 -6.00 -4.75
CA ASP A 124 -15.42 -6.03 -6.19
C ASP A 124 -14.56 -7.26 -6.53
N PRO A 125 -15.20 -8.41 -6.79
CA PRO A 125 -14.46 -9.65 -7.02
C PRO A 125 -13.55 -9.61 -8.25
N LEU A 126 -13.93 -8.93 -9.32
CA LEU A 126 -13.11 -8.86 -10.52
C LEU A 126 -11.81 -8.10 -10.26
N SER A 127 -11.90 -6.97 -9.58
CA SER A 127 -10.70 -6.20 -9.22
C SER A 127 -9.83 -6.96 -8.23
N TYR A 128 -10.44 -7.59 -7.24
CA TYR A 128 -9.68 -8.37 -6.25
C TYR A 128 -8.92 -9.51 -6.92
N GLN A 129 -9.55 -10.18 -7.88
CA GLN A 129 -8.91 -11.27 -8.62
C GLN A 129 -7.70 -10.77 -9.41
N LYS A 130 -7.81 -9.60 -10.04
CA LYS A 130 -6.69 -8.99 -10.76
C LYS A 130 -5.51 -8.72 -9.82
N ILE A 131 -5.79 -8.28 -8.61
CA ILE A 131 -4.76 -8.01 -7.61
C ILE A 131 -4.06 -9.29 -7.20
N VAL A 132 -4.82 -10.32 -6.85
CA VAL A 132 -4.27 -11.60 -6.39
C VAL A 132 -3.49 -12.30 -7.50
N ASP A 133 -3.96 -12.22 -8.73
CA ASP A 133 -3.32 -12.92 -9.86
C ASP A 133 -2.13 -12.15 -10.43
N TYR A 134 -1.95 -10.90 -10.04
CA TYR A 134 -0.91 -10.06 -10.64
C TYR A 134 0.49 -10.66 -10.51
N GLU A 135 0.78 -11.31 -9.40
CA GLU A 135 2.09 -11.88 -9.15
C GLU A 135 2.42 -13.07 -10.07
N ARG A 136 1.42 -13.61 -10.77
CA ARG A 136 1.60 -14.74 -11.67
C ARG A 136 2.03 -14.32 -13.07
N ASP A 137 1.93 -13.05 -13.38
CA ASP A 137 2.26 -12.51 -14.71
C ASP A 137 3.76 -12.15 -14.87
#